data_4a20ce5352bea79439c8d7dcd67a6023
#
_entry.id   4a20ce5352bea79439c8d7dcd67a6023
#
_cell.length_a   1.000
_cell.length_b   1.000
_cell.length_c   1.000
_cell.angle_alpha   90.00
_cell.angle_beta   90.00
_cell.angle_gamma   90.00
#
_symmetry.space_group_name_H-M   'P 1'
#
loop_
_entity.id
_entity.type
_entity.pdbx_description
1 polymer ?
#
loop_
_entity_poly.entity_id
_entity_poly.type
_entity_poly.pdbx_seq_one_letter_code
_entity_poly.pdbx_strand_id
1 'polypeptide(L)'
;MSIRNSIAENIVSVLENATDPQFVFVTRAPIDPQQLSNAQYPCVYVETLDESREDDTMGVAGGTTQRQSILNVGVNCYVKTSPEMMDITRNDVIERVEEVLDADRTRGGVAWDTQLTTVTVNNDVESTIGLVQLNIQVLYKYTTGEA
;
A
#
# COMPACT_ATOMS: atom_id res chain seq x y z
N MET A 1 -15.75 -9.81 -5.76
CA MET A 1 -14.80 -8.73 -5.46
C MET A 1 -13.70 -8.77 -6.50
N SER A 2 -13.27 -7.63 -7.00
CA SER A 2 -12.18 -7.59 -7.96
C SER A 2 -10.85 -7.97 -7.32
N ILE A 3 -9.89 -8.43 -8.13
CA ILE A 3 -8.54 -8.74 -7.65
C ILE A 3 -7.87 -7.49 -7.08
N ARG A 4 -8.10 -6.32 -7.68
CA ARG A 4 -7.60 -5.04 -7.15
C ARG A 4 -8.07 -4.81 -5.72
N ASN A 5 -9.35 -5.03 -5.45
CA ASN A 5 -9.89 -4.89 -4.10
C ASN A 5 -9.31 -5.93 -3.14
N SER A 6 -9.14 -7.16 -3.60
CA SER A 6 -8.55 -8.23 -2.78
C SER A 6 -7.11 -7.90 -2.38
N ILE A 7 -6.33 -7.33 -3.31
CA ILE A 7 -4.97 -6.88 -3.03
C ILE A 7 -4.97 -5.78 -1.99
N ALA A 8 -5.82 -4.75 -2.15
CA ALA A 8 -5.89 -3.65 -1.20
C ALA A 8 -6.34 -4.11 0.19
N GLU A 9 -7.33 -5.00 0.26
CA GLU A 9 -7.80 -5.55 1.54
C GLU A 9 -6.71 -6.38 2.23
N ASN A 10 -5.93 -7.15 1.49
CA ASN A 10 -4.80 -7.87 2.06
C ASN A 10 -3.76 -6.92 2.63
N ILE A 11 -3.41 -5.86 1.91
CA ILE A 11 -2.45 -4.86 2.39
C ILE A 11 -2.95 -4.20 3.67
N VAL A 12 -4.22 -3.81 3.72
CA VAL A 12 -4.83 -3.27 4.95
C VAL A 12 -4.70 -4.26 6.11
N SER A 13 -5.04 -5.52 5.87
CA SER A 13 -5.00 -6.56 6.91
C SER A 13 -3.60 -6.78 7.47
N VAL A 14 -2.58 -6.89 6.60
CA VAL A 14 -1.21 -7.10 7.07
C VAL A 14 -0.65 -5.88 7.80
N LEU A 15 -1.03 -4.68 7.39
CA LEU A 15 -0.61 -3.46 8.08
C LEU A 15 -1.30 -3.30 9.43
N GLU A 16 -2.56 -3.69 9.55
CA GLU A 16 -3.27 -3.70 10.84
C GLU A 16 -2.59 -4.62 11.87
N ASN A 17 -1.95 -5.68 11.40
CA ASN A 17 -1.27 -6.65 12.26
C ASN A 17 0.20 -6.32 12.50
N ALA A 18 0.73 -5.24 11.91
CA ALA A 18 2.12 -4.85 12.09
C ALA A 18 2.38 -4.38 13.53
N THR A 19 3.58 -4.64 14.03
CA THR A 19 4.02 -4.21 15.34
C THR A 19 5.38 -3.52 15.23
N ASP A 20 5.67 -2.61 16.16
CA ASP A 20 6.97 -1.95 16.34
C ASP A 20 7.47 -1.17 15.11
N PRO A 21 6.77 -0.15 14.62
CA PRO A 21 5.58 0.44 15.25
C PRO A 21 4.28 -0.27 14.87
N GLN A 22 3.31 -0.18 15.75
CA GLN A 22 1.95 -0.59 15.46
C GLN A 22 1.20 0.56 14.79
N PHE A 23 0.48 0.27 13.71
CA PHE A 23 -0.40 1.25 13.08
C PHE A 23 -1.74 1.22 13.81
N VAL A 24 -2.08 2.33 14.43
CA VAL A 24 -3.30 2.42 15.26
C VAL A 24 -4.55 2.43 14.40
N PHE A 25 -4.44 2.99 13.19
CA PHE A 25 -5.58 3.16 12.29
C PHE A 25 -5.13 2.91 10.86
N VAL A 26 -5.73 1.91 10.20
CA VAL A 26 -5.47 1.58 8.80
C VAL A 26 -6.78 1.60 8.04
N THR A 27 -6.86 2.37 6.96
CA THR A 27 -8.11 2.59 6.22
C THR A 27 -7.87 2.68 4.72
N ARG A 28 -8.93 2.47 3.95
CA ARG A 28 -8.96 2.76 2.52
C ARG A 28 -9.65 4.11 2.21
N ALA A 29 -10.17 4.78 3.22
CA ALA A 29 -10.78 6.10 3.07
C ALA A 29 -9.72 7.20 3.27
N PRO A 30 -9.79 8.31 2.51
CA PRO A 30 -8.85 9.40 2.70
C PRO A 30 -8.84 9.92 4.13
N ILE A 31 -7.64 10.26 4.61
CA ILE A 31 -7.42 10.77 5.97
C ILE A 31 -7.18 12.27 5.91
N ASP A 32 -7.88 13.01 6.79
CA ASP A 32 -7.56 14.40 7.09
C ASP A 32 -6.79 14.44 8.41
N PRO A 33 -5.47 14.70 8.39
CA PRO A 33 -4.66 14.67 9.61
C PRO A 33 -5.10 15.70 10.66
N GLN A 34 -5.76 16.77 10.26
CA GLN A 34 -6.24 17.79 11.20
C GLN A 34 -7.44 17.31 12.05
N GLN A 35 -8.13 16.27 11.59
CA GLN A 35 -9.28 15.70 12.29
C GLN A 35 -8.90 14.54 13.20
N LEU A 36 -7.64 14.11 13.20
CA LEU A 36 -7.18 12.99 14.00
C LEU A 36 -6.74 13.45 15.39
N SER A 37 -7.06 12.66 16.41
CA SER A 37 -6.51 12.86 17.75
C SER A 37 -5.07 12.30 17.80
N ASN A 38 -4.29 12.72 18.81
CA ASN A 38 -2.93 12.22 19.01
C ASN A 38 -2.88 10.69 19.17
N ALA A 39 -3.93 10.09 19.72
CA ALA A 39 -4.01 8.66 19.94
C ALA A 39 -4.22 7.85 18.65
N GLN A 40 -4.52 8.50 17.53
CA GLN A 40 -4.76 7.83 16.24
C GLN A 40 -3.52 7.72 15.35
N TYR A 41 -2.37 8.23 15.82
CA TYR A 41 -1.10 8.11 15.10
C TYR A 41 -0.26 6.95 15.66
N PRO A 42 0.57 6.29 14.85
CA PRO A 42 0.65 6.39 13.38
C PRO A 42 -0.56 5.75 12.70
N CYS A 43 -0.96 6.29 11.56
CA CYS A 43 -2.07 5.77 10.79
C CYS A 43 -1.71 5.66 9.30
N VAL A 44 -2.47 4.85 8.58
CA VAL A 44 -2.17 4.52 7.18
C VAL A 44 -3.45 4.60 6.35
N TYR A 45 -3.32 5.22 5.17
CA TYR A 45 -4.34 5.21 4.15
C TYR A 45 -3.81 4.45 2.93
N VAL A 46 -4.56 3.40 2.52
CA VAL A 46 -4.21 2.54 1.39
C VAL A 46 -5.15 2.85 0.23
N GLU A 47 -4.59 3.15 -0.95
CA GLU A 47 -5.37 3.41 -2.14
C GLU A 47 -4.81 2.66 -3.35
N THR A 48 -5.71 2.15 -4.20
CA THR A 48 -5.29 1.60 -5.49
C THR A 48 -5.16 2.75 -6.49
N LEU A 49 -4.08 2.71 -7.25
CA LEU A 49 -3.73 3.76 -8.20
C LEU A 49 -3.76 3.21 -9.62
N ASP A 50 -2.95 3.80 -10.49
CA ASP A 50 -2.85 3.42 -11.89
C ASP A 50 -2.36 1.98 -12.05
N GLU A 51 -2.80 1.35 -13.12
CA GLU A 51 -2.47 -0.02 -13.43
C GLU A 51 -2.18 -0.13 -14.92
N SER A 52 -1.10 -0.81 -15.25
CA SER A 52 -0.83 -1.16 -16.65
C SER A 52 -1.19 -2.62 -16.88
N ARG A 53 -1.85 -2.90 -17.99
CA ARG A 53 -2.34 -4.23 -18.34
C ARG A 53 -1.86 -4.63 -19.71
N GLU A 54 -1.42 -5.88 -19.87
CA GLU A 54 -1.01 -6.43 -21.15
C GLU A 54 -1.49 -7.87 -21.28
N ASP A 55 -1.65 -8.32 -22.51
CA ASP A 55 -2.06 -9.69 -22.77
C ASP A 55 -0.91 -10.64 -22.50
N ASP A 56 -1.16 -11.66 -21.70
CA ASP A 56 -0.20 -12.70 -21.36
C ASP A 56 -0.25 -13.85 -22.38
N THR A 57 -1.44 -14.07 -22.97
CA THR A 57 -1.63 -15.09 -24.02
C THR A 57 -2.18 -14.43 -25.28
N MET A 58 -1.53 -14.72 -26.42
CA MET A 58 -1.94 -14.16 -27.71
C MET A 58 -2.84 -15.14 -28.45
N GLY A 59 -3.97 -14.61 -28.95
CA GLY A 59 -4.69 -15.25 -30.05
C GLY A 59 -5.36 -16.58 -29.74
N VAL A 60 -5.85 -16.80 -28.54
CA VAL A 60 -6.64 -17.99 -28.24
C VAL A 60 -8.06 -17.80 -28.79
N ALA A 61 -8.32 -18.31 -29.97
CA ALA A 61 -9.63 -18.21 -30.63
C ALA A 61 -10.69 -18.93 -29.78
N GLY A 62 -11.72 -18.18 -29.36
CA GLY A 62 -12.86 -18.74 -28.63
C GLY A 62 -12.64 -18.94 -27.12
N GLY A 63 -11.50 -18.49 -26.56
CA GLY A 63 -11.21 -18.59 -25.13
C GLY A 63 -11.15 -17.24 -24.45
N THR A 64 -11.17 -17.25 -23.12
CA THR A 64 -10.92 -16.06 -22.30
C THR A 64 -9.43 -15.72 -22.36
N THR A 65 -9.11 -14.45 -22.57
CA THR A 65 -7.72 -13.98 -22.61
C THR A 65 -7.17 -13.83 -21.19
N GLN A 66 -6.00 -14.40 -20.92
CA GLN A 66 -5.27 -14.14 -19.71
C GLN A 66 -4.48 -12.84 -19.86
N ARG A 67 -4.52 -12.01 -18.85
CA ARG A 67 -3.82 -10.74 -18.85
C ARG A 67 -2.92 -10.61 -17.62
N GLN A 68 -1.84 -9.87 -17.80
CA GLN A 68 -0.89 -9.54 -16.76
C GLN A 68 -1.05 -8.08 -16.40
N SER A 69 -0.96 -7.78 -15.11
CA SER A 69 -1.14 -6.42 -14.63
C SER A 69 -0.06 -6.03 -13.64
N ILE A 70 0.36 -4.77 -13.71
CA ILE A 70 1.18 -4.13 -12.69
C ILE A 70 0.33 -3.03 -12.06
N LEU A 71 -0.14 -3.29 -10.84
CA LEU A 71 -0.97 -2.37 -10.09
C LEU A 71 -0.11 -1.53 -9.16
N ASN A 72 -0.27 -0.21 -9.24
CA ASN A 72 0.33 0.69 -8.28
C ASN A 72 -0.62 0.90 -7.10
N VAL A 73 -0.12 0.68 -5.90
CA VAL A 73 -0.87 0.90 -4.67
C VAL A 73 -0.14 1.95 -3.83
N GLY A 74 -0.85 2.99 -3.44
CA GLY A 74 -0.32 4.01 -2.55
C GLY A 74 -0.55 3.62 -1.10
N VAL A 75 0.53 3.61 -0.32
CA VAL A 75 0.47 3.44 1.13
C VAL A 75 0.93 4.75 1.74
N ASN A 76 -0.01 5.50 2.30
CA ASN A 76 0.23 6.85 2.83
C ASN A 76 0.22 6.76 4.35
N CYS A 77 1.39 7.00 4.97
CA CYS A 77 1.56 6.86 6.41
C CYS A 77 1.70 8.24 7.04
N TYR A 78 0.84 8.51 8.03
CA TYR A 78 0.91 9.73 8.82
C TYR A 78 1.51 9.41 10.18
N VAL A 79 2.51 10.19 10.58
CA VAL A 79 3.15 10.06 11.88
C VAL A 79 3.09 11.38 12.62
N LYS A 80 3.05 11.33 13.95
CA LYS A 80 3.09 12.52 14.79
C LYS A 80 4.14 12.34 15.87
N THR A 81 5.11 13.23 15.89
CA THR A 81 6.20 13.19 16.85
C THR A 81 6.86 14.56 16.94
N SER A 82 7.85 14.74 17.82
CA SER A 82 8.62 15.97 17.89
C SER A 82 9.45 16.18 16.61
N PRO A 83 9.79 17.44 16.26
CA PRO A 83 10.60 17.68 15.06
C PRO A 83 11.96 16.96 15.08
N GLU A 84 12.57 16.79 16.25
CA GLU A 84 13.86 16.10 16.38
C GLU A 84 13.78 14.61 16.05
N MET A 85 12.62 13.99 16.28
CA MET A 85 12.40 12.56 16.07
C MET A 85 11.73 12.26 14.73
N MET A 86 11.35 13.28 13.97
CA MET A 86 10.52 13.10 12.77
C MET A 86 11.19 12.21 11.72
N ASP A 87 12.46 12.49 11.42
CA ASP A 87 13.18 11.71 10.41
C ASP A 87 13.35 10.24 10.83
N ILE A 88 13.70 10.01 12.07
CA ILE A 88 13.86 8.65 12.62
C ILE A 88 12.53 7.91 12.59
N THR A 89 11.46 8.56 13.01
CA THR A 89 10.11 7.95 13.04
C THR A 89 9.62 7.58 11.65
N ARG A 90 9.83 8.46 10.67
CA ARG A 90 9.46 8.17 9.28
C ARG A 90 10.23 6.97 8.73
N ASN A 91 11.54 6.91 9.01
CA ASN A 91 12.37 5.80 8.56
C ASN A 91 11.95 4.47 9.18
N ASP A 92 11.57 4.47 10.46
CA ASP A 92 11.06 3.28 11.14
C ASP A 92 9.76 2.78 10.51
N VAL A 93 8.87 3.69 10.14
CA VAL A 93 7.61 3.34 9.47
C VAL A 93 7.89 2.75 8.09
N ILE A 94 8.78 3.35 7.31
CA ILE A 94 9.14 2.85 5.97
C ILE A 94 9.68 1.42 6.08
N GLU A 95 10.61 1.20 6.98
CA GLU A 95 11.21 -0.11 7.20
C GLU A 95 10.16 -1.15 7.60
N ARG A 96 9.24 -0.79 8.50
CA ARG A 96 8.20 -1.72 8.93
C ARG A 96 7.23 -2.07 7.82
N VAL A 97 6.80 -1.09 7.03
CA VAL A 97 5.89 -1.35 5.90
C VAL A 97 6.54 -2.30 4.90
N GLU A 98 7.78 -2.03 4.51
CA GLU A 98 8.50 -2.90 3.57
C GLU A 98 8.64 -4.32 4.11
N GLU A 99 9.04 -4.46 5.37
CA GLU A 99 9.22 -5.77 6.01
C GLU A 99 7.93 -6.57 6.08
N VAL A 100 6.84 -5.91 6.45
CA VAL A 100 5.52 -6.57 6.57
C VAL A 100 5.00 -7.00 5.19
N LEU A 101 5.17 -6.18 4.17
CA LEU A 101 4.73 -6.51 2.82
C LEU A 101 5.62 -7.59 2.18
N ASP A 102 6.91 -7.60 2.48
CA ASP A 102 7.83 -8.63 1.96
C ASP A 102 7.64 -10.00 2.62
N ALA A 103 7.03 -10.05 3.78
CA ALA A 103 6.76 -11.33 4.46
C ALA A 103 5.86 -12.26 3.65
N ASP A 104 4.95 -11.68 2.85
CA ASP A 104 4.16 -12.42 1.86
C ASP A 104 4.00 -11.55 0.62
N ARG A 105 4.84 -11.77 -0.37
CA ARG A 105 4.82 -10.98 -1.61
C ARG A 105 3.68 -11.35 -2.55
N THR A 106 2.92 -12.40 -2.23
CA THR A 106 1.82 -12.89 -3.06
C THR A 106 0.46 -12.34 -2.65
N ARG A 107 0.39 -11.49 -1.64
CA ARG A 107 -0.88 -10.92 -1.13
C ARG A 107 -1.92 -12.00 -0.84
N GLY A 108 -1.50 -13.04 -0.10
CA GLY A 108 -2.40 -14.14 0.23
C GLY A 108 -2.70 -15.06 -0.94
N GLY A 109 -1.85 -15.08 -1.97
CA GLY A 109 -1.98 -15.94 -3.13
C GLY A 109 -2.70 -15.31 -4.32
N VAL A 110 -3.16 -14.05 -4.22
CA VAL A 110 -3.87 -13.38 -5.33
C VAL A 110 -2.93 -12.62 -6.27
N ALA A 111 -1.67 -12.48 -5.90
CA ALA A 111 -0.67 -11.79 -6.70
C ALA A 111 0.58 -12.65 -6.89
N TRP A 112 1.40 -12.28 -7.86
CA TRP A 112 2.66 -12.97 -8.15
C TRP A 112 3.84 -12.38 -7.42
N ASP A 113 3.84 -11.06 -7.25
CA ASP A 113 4.92 -10.36 -6.57
C ASP A 113 4.48 -8.98 -6.10
N THR A 114 5.15 -8.48 -5.08
CA THR A 114 4.93 -7.14 -4.51
C THR A 114 6.29 -6.49 -4.30
N GLN A 115 6.45 -5.24 -4.75
CA GLN A 115 7.70 -4.50 -4.58
C GLN A 115 7.41 -3.07 -4.12
N LEU A 116 8.17 -2.60 -3.15
CA LEU A 116 8.23 -1.17 -2.82
C LEU A 116 9.17 -0.50 -3.82
N THR A 117 8.64 0.43 -4.62
CA THR A 117 9.40 1.03 -5.72
C THR A 117 9.81 2.47 -5.46
N THR A 118 9.00 3.23 -4.73
CA THR A 118 9.25 4.66 -4.50
C THR A 118 8.80 5.04 -3.09
N VAL A 119 9.64 5.84 -2.44
CA VAL A 119 9.33 6.44 -1.15
C VAL A 119 9.40 7.96 -1.32
N THR A 120 8.32 8.65 -0.99
CA THR A 120 8.23 10.11 -1.04
C THR A 120 7.92 10.64 0.34
N VAL A 121 8.74 11.57 0.81
CA VAL A 121 8.57 12.22 2.11
C VAL A 121 8.01 13.62 1.88
N ASN A 122 6.90 13.94 2.54
CA ASN A 122 6.28 15.26 2.43
C ASN A 122 6.48 16.02 3.76
N ASN A 123 7.18 17.15 3.68
CA ASN A 123 7.47 18.01 4.82
C ASN A 123 6.54 19.22 4.94
N ASP A 124 5.55 19.34 4.04
CA ASP A 124 4.65 20.51 4.00
C ASP A 124 3.47 20.41 4.95
N VAL A 125 3.40 19.34 5.74
CA VAL A 125 2.45 19.21 6.83
C VAL A 125 3.01 19.98 8.03
N GLU A 126 2.30 20.01 9.15
CA GLU A 126 2.80 20.69 10.34
C GLU A 126 4.12 20.08 10.82
N SER A 127 4.93 20.85 11.55
CA SER A 127 6.26 20.40 12.02
C SER A 127 6.22 19.15 12.90
N THR A 128 5.07 18.83 13.51
CA THR A 128 4.89 17.65 14.35
C THR A 128 4.19 16.50 13.65
N ILE A 129 3.70 16.72 12.41
CA ILE A 129 3.03 15.70 11.62
C ILE A 129 3.82 15.48 10.34
N GLY A 130 4.20 14.22 10.09
CA GLY A 130 4.90 13.83 8.88
C GLY A 130 4.06 12.91 8.02
N LEU A 131 4.23 13.01 6.71
CA LEU A 131 3.60 12.12 5.73
C LEU A 131 4.68 11.39 4.95
N VAL A 132 4.54 10.08 4.87
CA VAL A 132 5.36 9.23 4.00
C VAL A 132 4.43 8.57 3.00
N GLN A 133 4.74 8.71 1.72
CA GLN A 133 4.00 8.07 0.64
C GLN A 133 4.86 6.97 0.03
N LEU A 134 4.39 5.74 0.11
CA LEU A 134 5.09 4.60 -0.47
C LEU A 134 4.30 4.12 -1.68
N ASN A 135 4.99 3.95 -2.80
CA ASN A 135 4.40 3.33 -3.98
C ASN A 135 4.79 1.87 -4.04
N ILE A 136 3.79 1.02 -3.99
CA ILE A 136 3.93 -0.43 -4.03
C ILE A 136 3.47 -0.89 -5.41
N GLN A 137 4.29 -1.69 -6.09
CA GLN A 137 3.89 -2.34 -7.33
C GLN A 137 3.53 -3.78 -7.05
N VAL A 138 2.33 -4.18 -7.47
CA VAL A 138 1.83 -5.53 -7.31
C VAL A 138 1.59 -6.14 -8.68
N LEU A 139 2.32 -7.21 -8.99
CA LEU A 139 2.19 -7.94 -10.23
C LEU A 139 1.18 -9.07 -10.04
N TYR A 140 0.14 -9.09 -10.88
CA TYR A 140 -0.83 -10.18 -10.84
C TYR A 140 -1.31 -10.54 -12.24
N LYS A 141 -1.89 -11.75 -12.36
CA LYS A 141 -2.50 -12.23 -13.59
C LYS A 141 -3.99 -12.48 -13.34
N TYR A 142 -4.80 -12.27 -14.36
CA TYR A 142 -6.22 -12.44 -14.26
C TYR A 142 -6.81 -12.83 -15.61
N THR A 143 -8.00 -13.43 -15.57
CA THR A 143 -8.81 -13.65 -16.76
C THR A 143 -9.61 -12.38 -17.07
N THR A 144 -9.74 -12.03 -18.34
CA THR A 144 -10.46 -10.84 -18.79
C THR A 144 -11.82 -10.73 -18.09
N GLY A 145 -12.09 -9.58 -17.47
CA GLY A 145 -13.33 -9.30 -16.78
C GLY A 145 -13.33 -9.62 -15.28
N GLU A 146 -12.25 -10.19 -14.73
CA GLU A 146 -12.19 -10.60 -13.32
C GLU A 146 -11.31 -9.70 -12.45
N ALA A 147 -10.66 -8.70 -13.02
CA ALA A 147 -9.75 -7.83 -12.27
C ALA A 147 -10.45 -6.83 -11.35
#